data_81e14b05c894fd68dc8c227abf244a81
#
_entry.id   81e14b05c894fd68dc8c227abf244a81
#
_cell.length_a   1.000
_cell.length_b   1.000
_cell.length_c   1.000
_cell.angle_alpha   90.00
_cell.angle_beta   90.00
_cell.angle_gamma   90.00
#
_symmetry.space_group_name_H-M   'P 1'
#
loop_
_entity.id
_entity.type
_entity.pdbx_description
1 polymer ?
#
loop_
_entity_poly.entity_id
_entity_poly.type
_entity_poly.pdbx_seq_one_letter_code
_entity_poly.pdbx_strand_id
1 'polypeptide(L)'
;MQSFNCKLRIDLRRPMNGDGFGIGWYDDEPQTPGCIFTSTLPAWSNLNLQRLAEKIKSALVFAHVRATTGETATSESNCHPWQFGNLMWMHNGNIGGFESIKRKLQNALSEEIYLSIQGTTDSEHAFALFLNMLQEDAPKG
;
A
#
# COMPACT_ATOMS: atom_id res chain seq x y z
N MET A 1 -3.54 -23.19 -24.66
CA MET A 1 -3.90 -21.76 -24.40
C MET A 1 -5.26 -21.78 -23.69
N GLN A 2 -5.26 -21.76 -22.35
CA GLN A 2 -6.50 -21.69 -21.58
C GLN A 2 -6.86 -20.23 -21.40
N SER A 3 -8.00 -19.82 -21.93
CA SER A 3 -8.58 -18.50 -21.72
C SER A 3 -9.09 -18.40 -20.28
N PHE A 4 -8.49 -17.56 -19.47
CA PHE A 4 -9.04 -17.15 -18.18
C PHE A 4 -10.30 -16.32 -18.42
N ASN A 5 -11.47 -16.94 -18.36
CA ASN A 5 -12.76 -16.25 -18.34
C ASN A 5 -12.99 -15.72 -16.92
N CYS A 6 -12.42 -14.58 -16.59
CA CYS A 6 -12.78 -13.84 -15.38
C CYS A 6 -14.18 -13.24 -15.60
N LYS A 7 -15.22 -13.91 -15.09
CA LYS A 7 -16.55 -13.30 -14.99
C LYS A 7 -16.49 -12.20 -13.93
N LEU A 8 -16.18 -10.99 -14.36
CA LEU A 8 -16.34 -9.78 -13.54
C LEU A 8 -17.84 -9.67 -13.18
N ARG A 9 -18.21 -10.00 -11.95
CA ARG A 9 -19.51 -9.62 -11.40
C ARG A 9 -19.42 -8.13 -11.07
N ILE A 10 -19.87 -7.29 -11.98
CA ILE A 10 -20.03 -5.86 -11.71
C ILE A 10 -21.23 -5.73 -10.75
N ASP A 11 -20.96 -5.56 -9.47
CA ASP A 11 -21.97 -5.11 -8.51
C ASP A 11 -22.13 -3.58 -8.69
N LEU A 12 -23.07 -3.18 -9.49
CA LEU A 12 -23.39 -1.78 -9.80
C LEU A 12 -23.87 -0.97 -8.57
N ARG A 13 -23.98 -1.57 -7.39
CA ARG A 13 -24.48 -0.92 -6.16
C ARG A 13 -23.40 -0.23 -5.34
N ARG A 14 -22.11 -0.48 -5.64
CA ARG A 14 -20.97 0.21 -5.00
C ARG A 14 -20.03 0.71 -6.09
N PRO A 15 -19.60 1.99 -6.04
CA PRO A 15 -18.53 2.45 -6.92
C PRO A 15 -17.30 1.59 -6.61
N MET A 16 -16.81 0.85 -7.60
CA MET A 16 -15.64 0.00 -7.43
C MET A 16 -14.41 0.86 -7.17
N ASN A 17 -13.72 0.58 -6.04
CA ASN A 17 -12.38 1.10 -5.72
C ASN A 17 -12.30 2.63 -5.79
N GLY A 18 -13.25 3.31 -5.14
CA GLY A 18 -13.32 4.78 -5.09
C GLY A 18 -12.74 5.41 -3.82
N ASP A 19 -12.14 4.60 -2.91
CA ASP A 19 -11.73 5.03 -1.56
C ASP A 19 -10.27 5.49 -1.51
N GLY A 20 -9.77 5.99 -2.63
CA GLY A 20 -8.42 6.48 -2.80
C GLY A 20 -7.58 5.60 -3.73
N PHE A 21 -6.38 6.09 -4.02
CA PHE A 21 -5.39 5.38 -4.81
C PHE A 21 -3.98 5.83 -4.43
N GLY A 22 -3.00 5.13 -4.96
CA GLY A 22 -1.64 5.62 -4.97
C GLY A 22 -0.80 4.95 -6.05
N ILE A 23 0.26 5.65 -6.40
CA ILE A 23 1.32 5.18 -7.29
C ILE A 23 2.66 5.35 -6.60
N GLY A 24 3.58 4.45 -6.89
CA GLY A 24 4.96 4.56 -6.45
C GLY A 24 5.90 4.12 -7.58
N TRP A 25 7.07 4.72 -7.66
CA TRP A 25 8.05 4.40 -8.68
C TRP A 25 9.46 4.63 -8.17
N TYR A 26 10.42 4.01 -8.84
CA TYR A 26 11.83 4.21 -8.57
C TYR A 26 12.46 4.94 -9.75
N ASP A 27 13.39 5.84 -9.46
CA ASP A 27 14.22 6.47 -10.46
C ASP A 27 15.31 5.51 -10.96
N ASP A 28 15.96 5.84 -12.06
CA ASP A 28 17.06 5.04 -12.61
C ASP A 28 18.36 5.13 -11.76
N GLU A 29 18.39 6.01 -10.75
CA GLU A 29 19.52 6.15 -9.86
C GLU A 29 19.49 5.07 -8.76
N PRO A 30 20.50 4.16 -8.73
CA PRO A 30 20.62 3.17 -7.67
C PRO A 30 20.70 3.84 -6.29
N GLN A 31 19.98 3.32 -5.31
CA GLN A 31 19.95 3.78 -3.92
C GLN A 31 19.15 5.04 -3.62
N THR A 32 18.52 5.67 -4.62
CA THR A 32 17.55 6.72 -4.36
C THR A 32 16.24 6.09 -3.88
N PRO A 33 15.68 6.55 -2.75
CA PRO A 33 14.37 6.11 -2.32
C PRO A 33 13.33 6.37 -3.42
N GLY A 34 12.43 5.43 -3.60
CA GLY A 34 11.35 5.63 -4.56
C GLY A 34 10.45 6.79 -4.17
N CYS A 35 9.67 7.28 -5.12
CA CYS A 35 8.69 8.34 -4.89
C CYS A 35 7.28 7.74 -4.79
N ILE A 36 6.47 8.27 -3.89
CA ILE A 36 5.06 7.88 -3.72
C ILE A 36 4.17 9.11 -3.93
N PHE A 37 3.04 8.87 -4.60
CA PHE A 37 1.93 9.81 -4.68
C PHE A 37 0.64 9.09 -4.31
N THR A 38 -0.04 9.56 -3.27
CA THR A 38 -1.32 9.02 -2.80
C THR A 38 -2.41 10.09 -2.84
N SER A 39 -3.65 9.67 -2.92
CA SER A 39 -4.81 10.55 -2.85
C SER A 39 -6.02 9.79 -2.35
N THR A 40 -6.85 10.44 -1.56
CA THR A 40 -8.14 9.90 -1.10
C THR A 40 -9.25 10.00 -2.15
N LEU A 41 -9.02 10.73 -3.23
CA LEU A 41 -9.96 10.83 -4.35
C LEU A 41 -9.90 9.57 -5.22
N PRO A 42 -10.99 9.24 -5.93
CA PRO A 42 -10.95 8.18 -6.93
C PRO A 42 -9.91 8.45 -8.02
N ALA A 43 -9.17 7.41 -8.44
CA ALA A 43 -8.11 7.53 -9.44
C ALA A 43 -8.61 8.17 -10.76
N TRP A 44 -9.81 7.82 -11.19
CA TRP A 44 -10.40 8.33 -12.45
C TRP A 44 -10.73 9.83 -12.42
N SER A 45 -10.85 10.45 -11.24
CA SER A 45 -11.16 11.88 -11.07
C SER A 45 -9.93 12.75 -10.82
N ASN A 46 -8.73 12.13 -10.72
CA ASN A 46 -7.52 12.86 -10.36
C ASN A 46 -6.72 13.27 -11.61
N LEU A 47 -6.79 14.56 -11.96
CA LEU A 47 -6.06 15.11 -13.11
C LEU A 47 -4.54 15.07 -12.94
N ASN A 48 -4.03 15.11 -11.69
CA ASN A 48 -2.60 15.04 -11.45
C ASN A 48 -2.06 13.63 -11.72
N LEU A 49 -2.85 12.58 -11.43
CA LEU A 49 -2.49 11.22 -11.81
C LEU A 49 -2.29 11.09 -13.32
N GLN A 50 -3.20 11.66 -14.12
CA GLN A 50 -3.08 11.65 -15.58
C GLN A 50 -1.81 12.35 -16.06
N ARG A 51 -1.49 13.53 -15.50
CA ARG A 51 -0.28 14.28 -15.81
C ARG A 51 1.00 13.54 -15.42
N LEU A 52 1.00 12.90 -14.25
CA LEU A 52 2.12 12.08 -13.79
C LEU A 52 2.33 10.86 -14.69
N ALA A 53 1.25 10.18 -15.09
CA ALA A 53 1.32 9.00 -15.97
C ALA A 53 1.97 9.30 -17.33
N GLU A 54 1.87 10.54 -17.82
CA GLU A 54 2.53 10.97 -19.05
C GLU A 54 4.03 11.24 -18.88
N LYS A 55 4.50 11.47 -17.67
CA LYS A 55 5.86 11.96 -17.39
C LYS A 55 6.73 10.96 -16.66
N ILE A 56 6.16 10.13 -15.81
CA ILE A 56 6.92 9.12 -15.08
C ILE A 56 7.51 8.11 -16.05
N LYS A 57 8.83 7.95 -15.97
CA LYS A 57 9.59 6.91 -16.68
C LYS A 57 10.27 6.08 -15.63
N SER A 58 9.87 4.85 -15.47
CA SER A 58 10.44 3.94 -14.49
C SER A 58 10.30 2.50 -14.98
N ALA A 59 11.31 1.67 -14.72
CA ALA A 59 11.27 0.24 -14.98
C ALA A 59 10.34 -0.51 -14.01
N LEU A 60 10.05 0.09 -12.85
CA LEU A 60 9.19 -0.51 -11.81
C LEU A 60 8.23 0.53 -11.25
N VAL A 61 6.95 0.29 -11.46
CA VAL A 61 5.86 1.13 -10.96
C VAL A 61 4.92 0.29 -10.10
N PHE A 62 4.61 0.81 -8.92
CA PHE A 62 3.52 0.33 -8.06
C PHE A 62 2.27 1.15 -8.36
N ALA A 63 1.13 0.51 -8.51
CA ALA A 63 -0.15 1.19 -8.69
C ALA A 63 -1.26 0.43 -7.96
N HIS A 64 -2.01 1.13 -7.13
CA HIS A 64 -3.07 0.55 -6.33
C HIS A 64 -4.30 1.46 -6.32
N VAL A 65 -5.47 0.87 -6.47
CA VAL A 65 -6.76 1.53 -6.27
C VAL A 65 -7.45 0.88 -5.07
N ARG A 66 -7.81 1.71 -4.10
CA ARG A 66 -8.32 1.26 -2.80
C ARG A 66 -9.82 1.02 -2.83
N ALA A 67 -10.24 -0.10 -2.25
CA ALA A 67 -11.63 -0.34 -1.85
C ALA A 67 -11.64 -0.71 -0.37
N THR A 68 -12.38 0.04 0.44
CA THR A 68 -12.60 -0.30 1.85
C THR A 68 -13.73 -1.30 1.98
N THR A 69 -13.53 -2.30 2.80
CA THR A 69 -14.58 -3.30 3.12
C THR A 69 -15.34 -2.97 4.41
N GLY A 70 -15.05 -1.83 5.06
CA GLY A 70 -15.60 -1.49 6.36
C GLY A 70 -15.48 0.00 6.72
N GLU A 71 -15.59 0.30 7.99
CA GLU A 71 -15.61 1.65 8.58
C GLU A 71 -14.23 2.33 8.67
N THR A 72 -13.21 1.84 7.97
CA THR A 72 -11.90 2.49 7.99
C THR A 72 -11.97 3.86 7.31
N ALA A 73 -11.56 4.88 8.05
CA ALA A 73 -11.55 6.25 7.56
C ALA A 73 -10.75 6.37 6.26
N THR A 74 -11.28 7.12 5.32
CA THR A 74 -10.56 7.48 4.09
C THR A 74 -9.45 8.45 4.46
N SER A 75 -8.21 7.99 4.40
CA SER A 75 -7.00 8.75 4.71
C SER A 75 -5.92 8.42 3.69
N GLU A 76 -5.08 9.39 3.36
CA GLU A 76 -3.91 9.16 2.50
C GLU A 76 -2.94 8.18 3.12
N SER A 77 -2.78 8.18 4.45
CA SER A 77 -1.96 7.21 5.18
C SER A 77 -2.44 5.76 5.05
N ASN A 78 -3.70 5.55 4.66
CA ASN A 78 -4.27 4.24 4.39
C ASN A 78 -4.23 3.86 2.90
N CYS A 79 -3.70 4.72 2.02
CA CYS A 79 -3.52 4.43 0.60
C CYS A 79 -2.17 3.74 0.36
N HIS A 80 -2.18 2.74 -0.51
CA HIS A 80 -0.98 2.04 -0.96
C HIS A 80 -0.29 2.80 -2.11
N PRO A 81 1.02 2.60 -2.34
CA PRO A 81 1.95 1.83 -1.53
C PRO A 81 2.39 2.56 -0.27
N TRP A 82 2.84 1.82 0.74
CA TRP A 82 3.65 2.36 1.83
C TRP A 82 5.12 2.23 1.50
N GLN A 83 5.96 3.07 2.10
CA GLN A 83 7.40 3.09 1.87
C GLN A 83 8.16 3.13 3.20
N PHE A 84 9.24 2.36 3.25
CA PHE A 84 10.24 2.42 4.31
C PHE A 84 11.63 2.26 3.70
N GLY A 85 12.45 3.29 3.76
CA GLY A 85 13.71 3.35 3.02
C GLY A 85 13.49 3.14 1.53
N ASN A 86 14.15 2.13 0.96
CA ASN A 86 14.02 1.77 -0.46
C ASN A 86 12.94 0.72 -0.72
N LEU A 87 12.20 0.29 0.28
CA LEU A 87 11.16 -0.72 0.12
C LEU A 87 9.79 -0.06 -0.05
N MET A 88 9.02 -0.55 -1.00
CA MET A 88 7.61 -0.23 -1.15
C MET A 88 6.75 -1.49 -0.97
N TRP A 89 5.57 -1.30 -0.41
CA TRP A 89 4.64 -2.39 -0.13
C TRP A 89 3.23 -2.07 -0.58
N MET A 90 2.62 -3.05 -1.23
CA MET A 90 1.18 -3.06 -1.53
C MET A 90 0.59 -4.40 -1.11
N HIS A 91 -0.67 -4.39 -0.72
CA HIS A 91 -1.39 -5.60 -0.34
C HIS A 91 -2.86 -5.53 -0.78
N ASN A 92 -3.35 -6.63 -1.31
CA ASN A 92 -4.77 -6.87 -1.55
C ASN A 92 -5.23 -8.02 -0.66
N GLY A 93 -6.13 -7.72 0.26
CA GLY A 93 -6.64 -8.72 1.18
C GLY A 93 -7.08 -8.12 2.49
N ASN A 94 -7.37 -9.00 3.45
CA ASN A 94 -7.76 -8.65 4.80
C ASN A 94 -7.21 -9.70 5.76
N ILE A 95 -6.62 -9.26 6.87
CA ILE A 95 -6.12 -10.16 7.92
C ILE A 95 -7.27 -10.48 8.87
N GLY A 96 -7.75 -11.71 8.80
CA GLY A 96 -8.83 -12.17 9.68
C GLY A 96 -8.47 -12.00 11.15
N GLY A 97 -9.38 -11.40 11.94
CA GLY A 97 -9.17 -11.20 13.37
C GLY A 97 -8.11 -10.15 13.73
N PHE A 98 -7.74 -9.26 12.80
CA PHE A 98 -6.69 -8.26 12.99
C PHE A 98 -6.86 -7.45 14.28
N GLU A 99 -8.07 -6.98 14.60
CA GLU A 99 -8.32 -6.18 15.80
C GLU A 99 -7.94 -6.92 17.10
N SER A 100 -8.08 -8.24 17.12
CA SER A 100 -7.71 -9.05 18.29
C SER A 100 -6.22 -9.24 18.48
N ILE A 101 -5.44 -9.13 17.40
CA ILE A 101 -3.98 -9.33 17.41
C ILE A 101 -3.19 -8.04 17.30
N LYS A 102 -3.81 -6.94 16.87
CA LYS A 102 -3.19 -5.65 16.59
C LYS A 102 -2.25 -5.18 17.70
N ARG A 103 -2.75 -5.16 18.95
CA ARG A 103 -1.94 -4.73 20.10
C ARG A 103 -0.72 -5.63 20.33
N LYS A 104 -0.90 -6.94 20.19
CA LYS A 104 0.20 -7.91 20.36
C LYS A 104 1.23 -7.74 19.24
N LEU A 105 0.78 -7.53 18.00
CA LEU A 105 1.65 -7.27 16.87
C LEU A 105 2.46 -5.99 17.09
N GLN A 106 1.81 -4.88 17.45
CA GLN A 106 2.48 -3.61 17.74
C GLN A 106 3.54 -3.72 18.84
N ASN A 107 3.25 -4.48 19.91
CA ASN A 107 4.18 -4.68 21.01
C ASN A 107 5.41 -5.55 20.63
N ALA A 108 5.34 -6.28 19.51
CA ALA A 108 6.45 -7.10 19.03
C ALA A 108 7.39 -6.33 18.08
N LEU A 109 7.01 -5.14 17.63
CA LEU A 109 7.81 -4.32 16.73
C LEU A 109 8.90 -3.57 17.48
N SER A 110 10.04 -3.33 16.83
CA SER A 110 11.02 -2.36 17.28
C SER A 110 10.41 -0.95 17.32
N GLU A 111 10.93 -0.07 18.15
CA GLU A 111 10.42 1.29 18.28
C GLU A 111 10.44 2.05 16.95
N GLU A 112 11.52 1.91 16.18
CA GLU A 112 11.67 2.51 14.86
C GLU A 112 10.54 2.11 13.92
N ILE A 113 10.29 0.80 13.81
CA ILE A 113 9.24 0.28 12.94
C ILE A 113 7.84 0.65 13.46
N TYR A 114 7.62 0.59 14.76
CA TYR A 114 6.36 1.02 15.35
C TYR A 114 6.04 2.48 15.03
N LEU A 115 7.02 3.38 15.15
CA LEU A 115 6.85 4.81 14.87
C LEU A 115 6.69 5.12 13.37
N SER A 116 7.06 4.21 12.48
CA SER A 116 6.85 4.37 11.04
C SER A 116 5.40 4.15 10.59
N ILE A 117 4.56 3.52 11.41
CA ILE A 117 3.15 3.27 11.11
C ILE A 117 2.37 4.59 11.19
N GLN A 118 1.75 5.00 10.09
CA GLN A 118 1.02 6.26 9.98
C GLN A 118 -0.50 6.05 9.90
N GLY A 119 -0.93 4.91 9.36
CA GLY A 119 -2.32 4.59 9.15
C GLY A 119 -2.86 3.58 10.17
N THR A 120 -3.97 2.98 9.84
CA THR A 120 -4.71 2.11 10.77
C THR A 120 -4.97 0.71 10.22
N THR A 121 -4.57 0.44 8.97
CA THR A 121 -4.93 -0.78 8.26
C THR A 121 -4.11 -1.98 8.71
N ASP A 122 -4.71 -3.16 8.60
CA ASP A 122 -4.05 -4.45 8.77
C ASP A 122 -2.89 -4.64 7.78
N SER A 123 -3.03 -4.12 6.57
CA SER A 123 -2.04 -4.21 5.51
C SER A 123 -0.74 -3.45 5.83
N GLU A 124 -0.85 -2.25 6.43
CA GLU A 124 0.31 -1.48 6.87
C GLU A 124 1.01 -2.17 8.05
N HIS A 125 0.23 -2.71 8.99
CA HIS A 125 0.79 -3.48 10.10
C HIS A 125 1.48 -4.78 9.64
N ALA A 126 0.99 -5.40 8.56
CA ALA A 126 1.70 -6.53 7.94
C ALA A 126 3.04 -6.10 7.34
N PHE A 127 3.09 -4.93 6.70
CA PHE A 127 4.35 -4.37 6.22
C PHE A 127 5.31 -4.08 7.37
N ALA A 128 4.84 -3.46 8.45
CA ALA A 128 5.65 -3.21 9.64
C ALA A 128 6.23 -4.51 10.23
N LEU A 129 5.42 -5.57 10.34
CA LEU A 129 5.91 -6.87 10.79
C LEU A 129 6.97 -7.45 9.86
N PHE A 130 6.76 -7.36 8.53
CA PHE A 130 7.74 -7.80 7.54
C PHE A 130 9.07 -7.05 7.69
N LEU A 131 9.04 -5.73 7.85
CA LEU A 131 10.24 -4.91 8.08
C LEU A 131 10.97 -5.31 9.37
N ASN A 132 10.23 -5.55 10.44
CA ASN A 132 10.80 -5.98 11.71
C ASN A 132 11.53 -7.31 11.58
N MET A 133 10.95 -8.28 10.87
CA MET A 133 11.59 -9.57 10.60
C MET A 133 12.85 -9.40 9.74
N LEU A 134 12.84 -8.54 8.74
CA LEU A 134 14.03 -8.25 7.93
C LEU A 134 15.17 -7.65 8.74
N GLN A 135 14.88 -6.79 9.73
CA GLN A 135 15.89 -6.23 10.63
C GLN A 135 16.48 -7.28 11.58
N GLU A 136 15.65 -8.22 12.06
CA GLU A 136 16.10 -9.29 12.94
C GLU A 136 17.02 -10.30 12.22
N ASP A 137 16.76 -10.57 10.93
CA ASP A 137 17.52 -11.49 10.09
C ASP A 137 18.79 -10.85 9.50
N ALA A 138 18.93 -9.52 9.58
CA ALA A 138 20.13 -8.84 9.09
C ALA A 138 21.37 -9.27 9.89
N PRO A 139 22.49 -9.64 9.22
CA PRO A 139 23.71 -9.99 9.92
C PRO A 139 24.14 -8.81 10.80
N LYS A 140 24.22 -9.06 12.10
CA LYS A 140 24.76 -8.11 13.07
C LYS A 140 26.25 -7.98 12.78
N GLY A 141 26.62 -6.90 12.05
CA GLY A 141 28.01 -6.57 11.73
C GLY A 141 28.85 -6.22 12.94
#